data_b808b4246a8648223ecd6cd3c19412c9
#
_entry.id   b808b4246a8648223ecd6cd3c19412c9
#
_cell.length_a   1.000
_cell.length_b   1.000
_cell.length_c   1.000
_cell.angle_alpha   90.00
_cell.angle_beta   90.00
_cell.angle_gamma   90.00
#
_symmetry.space_group_name_H-M   'P 1'
#
loop_
_entity.id
_entity.type
_entity.pdbx_description
1 polymer ?
#
loop_
_entity_poly.entity_id
_entity_poly.type
_entity_poly.pdbx_seq_one_letter_code
_entity_poly.pdbx_strand_id
1 'polypeptide(L)'
;MKGQFVARFLGSDAALCTEIGQREGHALVSAGEAGHLLYGPYMALEPGHYRVDLYGSANAASATEAVVDVCMKTGQRVLTEQRLQATRDGREGLLAALTFAVETTCQDMEVRVRVGRHHQIRVGLMEVHKMADFPRVGIVVVTYGMVPAPLVNSVSSKYMCEWYVHHHGSESLKEDITHLFADKKSHLHFHCENRGLSKSWNDGIIESVKSGNDITVIINDDVEFLREGFDDWIEFIMRHRDHGLIFVTGEEPQADGTTVVRPHDFACFSFGPQARELVGAFDERFVPAYYEDMDYIVRASLCNISTYTDERTLCRHERSSTKRHNVEISEKVSYFWQKNRDFMMMKWGSATPGAGTYPHPFDDPKNSVFIPFRESIP
;
A
#
# COMPACT_ATOMS: atom_id res chain seq x y z
N MET A 1 -8.05 -12.80 -16.00
CA MET A 1 -9.03 -11.78 -15.54
C MET A 1 -9.69 -11.17 -16.77
N LYS A 2 -11.03 -11.14 -16.85
CA LYS A 2 -11.74 -10.50 -17.96
C LYS A 2 -12.02 -9.06 -17.58
N GLY A 3 -11.40 -8.11 -18.29
CA GLY A 3 -11.71 -6.70 -18.15
C GLY A 3 -12.86 -6.26 -19.05
N GLN A 4 -13.58 -5.21 -18.64
CA GLN A 4 -14.53 -4.51 -19.51
C GLN A 4 -13.73 -3.64 -20.49
N PHE A 5 -13.96 -3.81 -21.79
CA PHE A 5 -13.35 -2.96 -22.80
C PHE A 5 -13.76 -1.49 -22.62
N VAL A 6 -12.78 -0.58 -22.65
CA VAL A 6 -12.97 0.87 -22.48
C VAL A 6 -12.69 1.61 -23.78
N ALA A 7 -11.50 1.40 -24.35
CA ALA A 7 -11.07 2.10 -25.56
C ALA A 7 -10.03 1.30 -26.36
N ARG A 8 -9.93 1.62 -27.65
CA ARG A 8 -8.94 1.10 -28.58
C ARG A 8 -8.41 2.23 -29.44
N PHE A 9 -7.09 2.22 -29.64
CA PHE A 9 -6.41 3.19 -30.49
C PHE A 9 -5.44 2.47 -31.43
N LEU A 10 -5.53 2.74 -32.71
CA LEU A 10 -4.51 2.34 -33.66
C LEU A 10 -3.32 3.28 -33.57
N GLY A 11 -2.11 2.82 -33.84
CA GLY A 11 -0.93 3.70 -33.89
C GLY A 11 -1.07 4.88 -34.82
N SER A 12 -1.95 4.81 -35.83
CA SER A 12 -2.27 5.89 -36.74
C SER A 12 -3.32 6.89 -36.21
N ASP A 13 -3.99 6.62 -35.09
CA ASP A 13 -5.05 7.49 -34.60
C ASP A 13 -4.50 8.85 -34.17
N ALA A 14 -5.26 9.91 -34.46
CA ALA A 14 -4.86 11.28 -34.18
C ALA A 14 -4.74 11.57 -32.65
N ALA A 15 -5.41 10.80 -31.80
CA ALA A 15 -5.30 10.90 -30.36
C ALA A 15 -3.93 10.42 -29.83
N LEU A 16 -3.19 9.63 -30.61
CA LEU A 16 -1.83 9.20 -30.28
C LEU A 16 -0.83 10.12 -31.00
N CYS A 17 -0.05 10.84 -30.22
CA CYS A 17 0.99 11.73 -30.71
C CYS A 17 2.34 11.04 -30.77
N THR A 18 3.28 11.63 -31.53
CA THR A 18 4.66 11.16 -31.60
C THR A 18 5.60 12.36 -31.73
N GLU A 19 6.78 12.23 -31.12
CA GLU A 19 7.87 13.19 -31.25
C GLU A 19 8.85 12.76 -32.35
N ILE A 20 9.17 11.46 -32.40
CA ILE A 20 10.25 10.92 -33.25
C ILE A 20 9.77 9.79 -34.17
N GLY A 21 8.49 9.41 -34.11
CA GLY A 21 7.96 8.30 -34.88
C GLY A 21 7.41 8.72 -36.26
N GLN A 22 7.30 7.74 -37.14
CA GLN A 22 6.63 7.89 -38.43
C GLN A 22 5.39 7.00 -38.48
N ARG A 23 4.34 7.49 -39.16
CA ARG A 23 3.11 6.71 -39.36
C ARG A 23 3.23 5.83 -40.58
N GLU A 24 3.12 4.52 -40.38
CA GLU A 24 3.15 3.52 -41.46
C GLU A 24 1.92 2.64 -41.38
N GLY A 25 0.96 2.84 -42.28
CA GLY A 25 -0.33 2.16 -42.23
C GLY A 25 -1.09 2.46 -40.94
N HIS A 26 -1.33 1.45 -40.12
CA HIS A 26 -2.02 1.59 -38.82
C HIS A 26 -1.07 1.72 -37.63
N ALA A 27 0.22 1.88 -37.83
CA ALA A 27 1.20 1.89 -36.77
C ALA A 27 2.03 3.18 -36.70
N LEU A 28 2.57 3.43 -35.52
CA LEU A 28 3.72 4.31 -35.27
C LEU A 28 5.00 3.47 -35.27
N VAL A 29 6.01 3.91 -36.01
CA VAL A 29 7.28 3.21 -36.16
C VAL A 29 8.43 4.17 -35.77
N SER A 30 9.39 3.66 -35.01
CA SER A 30 10.57 4.44 -34.64
C SER A 30 11.44 4.77 -35.85
N ALA A 31 11.89 6.03 -35.96
CA ALA A 31 12.65 6.55 -37.08
C ALA A 31 14.17 6.64 -36.82
N GLY A 32 14.67 5.91 -35.81
CA GLY A 32 16.11 5.86 -35.50
C GLY A 32 16.60 6.94 -34.54
N GLU A 33 15.74 7.86 -34.10
CA GLU A 33 16.04 8.88 -33.10
C GLU A 33 15.61 8.43 -31.70
N ALA A 34 16.15 9.08 -30.65
CA ALA A 34 15.74 8.87 -29.26
C ALA A 34 14.66 9.89 -28.89
N GLY A 35 13.63 9.45 -28.17
CA GLY A 35 12.52 10.31 -27.73
C GLY A 35 11.24 9.53 -27.53
N HIS A 36 10.09 10.23 -27.52
CA HIS A 36 8.79 9.60 -27.40
C HIS A 36 8.29 9.11 -28.76
N LEU A 37 8.27 7.78 -28.94
CA LEU A 37 7.66 7.13 -30.11
C LEU A 37 6.15 7.34 -30.10
N LEU A 38 5.54 7.27 -28.93
CA LEU A 38 4.10 7.42 -28.72
C LEU A 38 3.84 8.13 -27.41
N TYR A 39 2.86 9.04 -27.40
CA TYR A 39 2.27 9.61 -26.20
C TYR A 39 0.80 10.01 -26.44
N GLY A 40 0.00 10.02 -25.39
CA GLY A 40 -1.47 10.20 -25.42
C GLY A 40 -2.19 8.94 -24.95
N PRO A 41 -3.52 8.83 -25.08
CA PRO A 41 -4.47 9.68 -25.81
C PRO A 41 -5.09 10.82 -24.97
N TYR A 42 -4.65 11.09 -23.74
CA TYR A 42 -5.22 12.10 -22.82
C TYR A 42 -6.70 11.85 -22.52
N MET A 43 -7.01 10.63 -22.12
CA MET A 43 -8.42 10.24 -21.89
C MET A 43 -8.82 10.35 -20.43
N ALA A 44 -10.12 10.66 -20.22
CA ALA A 44 -10.71 10.63 -18.89
C ALA A 44 -10.97 9.19 -18.43
N LEU A 45 -10.64 8.90 -17.15
CA LEU A 45 -10.95 7.64 -16.49
C LEU A 45 -11.61 7.91 -15.15
N GLU A 46 -12.67 7.16 -14.85
CA GLU A 46 -13.27 7.10 -13.52
C GLU A 46 -12.42 6.25 -12.56
N PRO A 47 -12.60 6.40 -11.25
CA PRO A 47 -11.91 5.55 -10.29
C PRO A 47 -12.11 4.06 -10.58
N GLY A 48 -11.02 3.30 -10.52
CA GLY A 48 -11.04 1.87 -10.83
C GLY A 48 -9.66 1.33 -11.17
N HIS A 49 -9.62 0.02 -11.42
CA HIS A 49 -8.45 -0.65 -11.94
C HIS A 49 -8.51 -0.75 -13.44
N TYR A 50 -7.37 -0.51 -14.06
CA TYR A 50 -7.26 -0.52 -15.51
C TYR A 50 -6.05 -1.32 -15.95
N ARG A 51 -6.13 -1.81 -17.18
CA ARG A 51 -5.03 -2.45 -17.88
C ARG A 51 -4.91 -1.84 -19.27
N VAL A 52 -3.70 -1.49 -19.64
CA VAL A 52 -3.33 -1.10 -21.00
C VAL A 52 -2.54 -2.24 -21.62
N ASP A 53 -3.02 -2.76 -22.74
CA ASP A 53 -2.32 -3.71 -23.59
C ASP A 53 -1.79 -2.99 -24.83
N LEU A 54 -0.48 -3.06 -25.05
CA LEU A 54 0.20 -2.45 -26.18
C LEU A 54 0.69 -3.55 -27.14
N TYR A 55 0.26 -3.49 -28.37
CA TYR A 55 0.61 -4.49 -29.40
C TYR A 55 1.43 -3.87 -30.53
N GLY A 56 2.32 -4.66 -31.07
CA GLY A 56 3.19 -4.27 -32.16
C GLY A 56 4.35 -5.22 -32.32
N SER A 57 5.51 -4.72 -32.78
CA SER A 57 6.71 -5.55 -32.89
C SER A 57 7.96 -4.82 -32.38
N ALA A 58 8.85 -5.58 -31.74
CA ALA A 58 10.15 -5.12 -31.27
C ALA A 58 11.13 -6.29 -31.28
N ASN A 59 12.37 -6.04 -31.71
CA ASN A 59 13.45 -7.02 -31.53
C ASN A 59 13.97 -6.98 -30.08
N ALA A 60 14.74 -8.00 -29.68
CA ALA A 60 15.21 -8.15 -28.30
C ALA A 60 16.08 -6.96 -27.85
N ALA A 61 16.97 -6.46 -28.69
CA ALA A 61 17.85 -5.35 -28.35
C ALA A 61 17.07 -4.05 -28.10
N SER A 62 16.08 -3.75 -28.96
CA SER A 62 15.25 -2.55 -28.83
C SER A 62 14.28 -2.63 -27.64
N ALA A 63 13.72 -3.80 -27.35
CA ALA A 63 12.75 -4.00 -26.29
C ALA A 63 13.37 -3.80 -24.89
N THR A 64 14.61 -4.24 -24.67
CA THR A 64 15.30 -4.17 -23.38
C THR A 64 15.60 -2.75 -22.92
N GLU A 65 15.68 -1.79 -23.83
CA GLU A 65 15.99 -0.39 -23.51
C GLU A 65 14.78 0.54 -23.62
N ALA A 66 13.74 0.11 -24.34
CA ALA A 66 12.52 0.89 -24.49
C ALA A 66 11.62 0.75 -23.26
N VAL A 67 11.06 1.87 -22.85
CA VAL A 67 10.21 1.97 -21.66
C VAL A 67 8.82 2.45 -22.07
N VAL A 68 7.81 1.82 -21.49
CA VAL A 68 6.43 2.30 -21.55
C VAL A 68 5.94 2.63 -20.16
N ASP A 69 5.29 3.77 -20.02
CA ASP A 69 4.64 4.19 -18.78
C ASP A 69 3.18 4.61 -19.03
N VAL A 70 2.41 4.59 -17.95
CA VAL A 70 1.10 5.21 -17.87
C VAL A 70 1.17 6.32 -16.85
N CYS A 71 0.77 7.51 -17.22
CA CYS A 71 0.85 8.68 -16.36
C CYS A 71 -0.41 9.56 -16.44
N MET A 72 -0.47 10.53 -15.58
CA MET A 72 -1.50 11.57 -15.50
C MET A 72 -0.88 12.91 -15.12
N LYS A 73 -1.67 14.00 -15.10
CA LYS A 73 -1.22 15.36 -14.79
C LYS A 73 -0.09 15.79 -15.72
N THR A 74 -0.31 15.60 -17.03
CA THR A 74 0.66 15.94 -18.07
C THR A 74 2.06 15.33 -17.81
N GLY A 75 2.07 14.05 -17.40
CA GLY A 75 3.28 13.28 -17.15
C GLY A 75 3.94 13.47 -15.79
N GLN A 76 3.36 14.28 -14.90
CA GLN A 76 3.94 14.56 -13.58
C GLN A 76 3.73 13.40 -12.58
N ARG A 77 2.69 12.59 -12.76
CA ARG A 77 2.42 11.41 -11.94
C ARG A 77 2.44 10.15 -12.80
N VAL A 78 3.48 9.34 -12.66
CA VAL A 78 3.56 8.02 -13.25
C VAL A 78 2.80 7.02 -12.38
N LEU A 79 1.85 6.29 -12.98
CA LEU A 79 1.03 5.29 -12.30
C LEU A 79 1.69 3.91 -12.35
N THR A 80 2.33 3.58 -13.48
CA THR A 80 3.07 2.33 -13.69
C THR A 80 4.06 2.51 -14.82
N GLU A 81 5.17 1.79 -14.76
CA GLU A 81 6.22 1.79 -15.80
C GLU A 81 6.76 0.37 -15.97
N GLN A 82 7.06 -0.01 -17.19
CA GLN A 82 7.80 -1.26 -17.48
C GLN A 82 8.61 -1.15 -18.77
N ARG A 83 9.52 -2.10 -19.00
CA ARG A 83 10.21 -2.26 -20.28
C ARG A 83 9.32 -2.99 -21.27
N LEU A 84 9.50 -2.72 -22.54
CA LEU A 84 8.81 -3.47 -23.59
C LEU A 84 9.30 -4.93 -23.64
N GLN A 85 8.45 -5.79 -24.16
CA GLN A 85 8.78 -7.19 -24.43
C GLN A 85 9.14 -7.37 -25.90
N ALA A 86 10.18 -8.16 -26.16
CA ALA A 86 10.50 -8.55 -27.52
C ALA A 86 9.40 -9.46 -28.09
N THR A 87 9.09 -9.26 -29.35
CA THR A 87 8.13 -10.12 -30.04
C THR A 87 8.84 -11.21 -30.84
N ARG A 88 8.17 -12.36 -31.01
CA ARG A 88 8.75 -13.48 -31.69
C ARG A 88 9.02 -13.18 -33.18
N ASP A 89 10.26 -13.30 -33.59
CA ASP A 89 10.71 -13.12 -34.99
C ASP A 89 10.32 -11.74 -35.59
N GLY A 90 10.16 -10.70 -34.73
CA GLY A 90 9.74 -9.38 -35.19
C GLY A 90 8.30 -9.29 -35.70
N ARG A 91 7.48 -10.34 -35.48
CA ARG A 91 6.05 -10.35 -35.79
C ARG A 91 5.25 -9.55 -34.79
N GLU A 92 4.06 -9.11 -35.17
CA GLU A 92 3.16 -8.44 -34.25
C GLU A 92 2.76 -9.33 -33.07
N GLY A 93 2.83 -8.79 -31.87
CA GLY A 93 2.52 -9.43 -30.61
C GLY A 93 2.34 -8.44 -29.48
N LEU A 94 2.15 -8.93 -28.26
CA LEU A 94 2.06 -8.10 -27.06
C LEU A 94 3.44 -7.51 -26.74
N LEU A 95 3.55 -6.19 -26.74
CA LEU A 95 4.75 -5.45 -26.36
C LEU A 95 4.78 -5.15 -24.86
N ALA A 96 3.60 -4.87 -24.27
CA ALA A 96 3.46 -4.53 -22.86
C ALA A 96 2.03 -4.77 -22.37
N ALA A 97 1.90 -5.08 -21.08
CA ALA A 97 0.62 -5.15 -20.39
C ALA A 97 0.77 -4.46 -19.02
N LEU A 98 0.29 -3.21 -18.93
CA LEU A 98 0.42 -2.39 -17.75
C LEU A 98 -0.89 -2.37 -16.98
N THR A 99 -0.84 -2.72 -15.70
CA THR A 99 -1.98 -2.63 -14.79
C THR A 99 -1.75 -1.51 -13.79
N PHE A 100 -2.78 -0.68 -13.56
CA PHE A 100 -2.70 0.47 -12.66
C PHE A 100 -4.06 0.77 -12.02
N ALA A 101 -4.04 1.51 -10.91
CA ALA A 101 -5.22 2.03 -10.25
C ALA A 101 -5.40 3.54 -10.52
N VAL A 102 -6.64 3.96 -10.70
CA VAL A 102 -7.06 5.36 -10.72
C VAL A 102 -7.90 5.59 -9.48
N GLU A 103 -7.35 6.29 -8.49
CA GLU A 103 -7.99 6.50 -7.18
C GLU A 103 -9.06 7.59 -7.20
N THR A 104 -8.84 8.64 -8.00
CA THR A 104 -9.75 9.76 -8.23
C THR A 104 -9.94 9.97 -9.72
N THR A 105 -11.07 10.54 -10.15
CA THR A 105 -11.32 10.81 -11.58
C THR A 105 -10.11 11.50 -12.23
N CYS A 106 -9.54 10.84 -13.23
CA CYS A 106 -8.45 11.34 -14.05
C CYS A 106 -9.03 11.95 -15.32
N GLN A 107 -8.52 13.09 -15.78
CA GLN A 107 -8.98 13.75 -17.01
C GLN A 107 -8.02 13.61 -18.19
N ASP A 108 -6.78 13.17 -17.92
CA ASP A 108 -5.66 13.25 -18.86
C ASP A 108 -4.75 12.02 -18.81
N MET A 109 -5.32 10.82 -18.64
CA MET A 109 -4.52 9.58 -18.67
C MET A 109 -3.77 9.50 -20.00
N GLU A 110 -2.46 9.30 -19.89
CA GLU A 110 -1.50 9.27 -20.99
C GLU A 110 -0.66 7.99 -20.90
N VAL A 111 -0.49 7.33 -22.04
CA VAL A 111 0.49 6.24 -22.22
C VAL A 111 1.65 6.79 -23.02
N ARG A 112 2.88 6.56 -22.55
CA ARG A 112 4.09 7.02 -23.26
C ARG A 112 4.99 5.85 -23.55
N VAL A 113 5.53 5.81 -24.78
CA VAL A 113 6.56 4.86 -25.18
C VAL A 113 7.83 5.65 -25.51
N ARG A 114 8.87 5.51 -24.69
CA ARG A 114 10.17 6.15 -24.88
C ARG A 114 11.17 5.13 -25.41
N VAL A 115 11.86 5.53 -26.48
CA VAL A 115 12.84 4.69 -27.19
C VAL A 115 14.19 5.37 -27.28
N GLY A 116 15.26 4.57 -27.36
CA GLY A 116 16.60 5.02 -27.64
C GLY A 116 16.89 5.17 -29.14
N ARG A 117 18.10 5.60 -29.47
CA ARG A 117 18.57 5.69 -30.88
C ARG A 117 18.68 4.29 -31.50
N HIS A 118 18.35 4.21 -32.79
CA HIS A 118 18.45 3.00 -33.60
C HIS A 118 17.54 1.85 -33.17
N HIS A 119 16.57 2.10 -32.24
CA HIS A 119 15.58 1.11 -31.88
C HIS A 119 14.62 0.86 -33.05
N GLN A 120 14.27 -0.42 -33.23
CA GLN A 120 13.30 -0.86 -34.22
C GLN A 120 12.04 -1.34 -33.49
N ILE A 121 11.10 -0.43 -33.29
CA ILE A 121 9.87 -0.66 -32.59
C ILE A 121 8.71 -0.15 -33.44
N ARG A 122 7.69 -0.97 -33.54
CA ARG A 122 6.42 -0.67 -34.19
C ARG A 122 5.30 -0.84 -33.20
N VAL A 123 4.48 0.19 -32.99
CA VAL A 123 3.28 0.15 -32.16
C VAL A 123 2.07 0.21 -33.06
N GLY A 124 1.34 -0.89 -33.16
CA GLY A 124 0.17 -1.02 -34.04
C GLY A 124 -1.15 -0.76 -33.37
N LEU A 125 -1.29 -1.15 -32.08
CA LEU A 125 -2.55 -1.12 -31.37
C LEU A 125 -2.32 -0.89 -29.87
N MET A 126 -3.18 -0.09 -29.26
CA MET A 126 -3.31 0.06 -27.81
C MET A 126 -4.76 -0.20 -27.41
N GLU A 127 -4.97 -1.03 -26.40
CA GLU A 127 -6.27 -1.31 -25.82
C GLU A 127 -6.28 -0.94 -24.35
N VAL A 128 -7.37 -0.33 -23.89
CA VAL A 128 -7.59 0.01 -22.49
C VAL A 128 -8.80 -0.77 -21.98
N HIS A 129 -8.61 -1.45 -20.86
CA HIS A 129 -9.63 -2.28 -20.22
C HIS A 129 -9.83 -1.85 -18.77
N LYS A 130 -11.08 -1.78 -18.32
CA LYS A 130 -11.40 -1.66 -16.89
C LYS A 130 -11.45 -3.08 -16.30
N MET A 131 -10.63 -3.34 -15.30
CA MET A 131 -10.52 -4.66 -14.71
C MET A 131 -11.58 -4.84 -13.63
N ALA A 132 -12.28 -5.97 -13.66
CA ALA A 132 -13.06 -6.46 -12.53
C ALA A 132 -12.16 -7.35 -11.64
N ASP A 133 -12.48 -7.48 -10.35
CA ASP A 133 -11.85 -8.43 -9.42
C ASP A 133 -10.45 -8.07 -8.86
N PHE A 134 -10.06 -6.79 -8.87
CA PHE A 134 -8.95 -6.35 -8.03
C PHE A 134 -9.47 -5.98 -6.64
N PRO A 135 -8.81 -6.43 -5.56
CA PRO A 135 -9.20 -6.04 -4.23
C PRO A 135 -8.99 -4.54 -4.01
N ARG A 136 -9.91 -3.95 -3.25
CA ARG A 136 -9.75 -2.62 -2.69
C ARG A 136 -8.98 -2.75 -1.38
N VAL A 137 -7.99 -1.90 -1.17
CA VAL A 137 -7.10 -1.96 -0.02
C VAL A 137 -7.31 -0.72 0.85
N GLY A 138 -7.78 -0.91 2.07
CA GLY A 138 -7.81 0.13 3.09
C GLY A 138 -6.47 0.16 3.85
N ILE A 139 -5.83 1.31 3.88
CA ILE A 139 -4.55 1.54 4.56
C ILE A 139 -4.80 2.43 5.77
N VAL A 140 -4.63 1.87 6.97
CA VAL A 140 -4.78 2.59 8.23
C VAL A 140 -3.41 3.06 8.69
N VAL A 141 -3.27 4.36 8.93
CA VAL A 141 -2.02 4.98 9.41
C VAL A 141 -2.32 5.84 10.62
N VAL A 142 -1.54 5.65 11.68
CA VAL A 142 -1.56 6.54 12.84
C VAL A 142 -0.23 7.27 12.91
N THR A 143 -0.28 8.60 12.99
CA THR A 143 0.91 9.44 13.04
C THR A 143 0.89 10.32 14.30
N TYR A 144 2.07 10.53 14.89
CA TYR A 144 2.23 11.40 16.06
C TYR A 144 3.38 12.38 15.87
N GLY A 145 3.04 13.65 15.62
CA GLY A 145 4.02 14.72 15.50
C GLY A 145 4.95 14.63 14.29
N MET A 146 4.60 13.84 13.27
CA MET A 146 5.36 13.73 12.02
C MET A 146 4.45 13.57 10.79
N VAL A 147 5.00 13.90 9.63
CA VAL A 147 4.37 13.70 8.32
C VAL A 147 4.83 12.34 7.77
N PRO A 148 3.93 11.40 7.41
CA PRO A 148 4.28 10.05 6.97
C PRO A 148 4.74 10.02 5.49
N ALA A 149 5.58 10.98 5.07
CA ALA A 149 5.98 11.14 3.68
C ALA A 149 6.77 9.92 3.12
N PRO A 150 7.72 9.31 3.84
CA PRO A 150 8.41 8.11 3.36
C PRO A 150 7.44 6.97 3.04
N LEU A 151 6.50 6.66 3.94
CA LEU A 151 5.47 5.66 3.72
C LEU A 151 4.62 5.99 2.49
N VAL A 152 4.01 7.19 2.46
CA VAL A 152 3.05 7.57 1.42
C VAL A 152 3.70 7.60 0.03
N ASN A 153 4.95 8.06 -0.06
CA ASN A 153 5.70 8.12 -1.32
C ASN A 153 6.21 6.74 -1.79
N SER A 154 6.40 5.79 -0.88
CA SER A 154 6.84 4.44 -1.21
C SER A 154 5.69 3.53 -1.65
N VAL A 155 4.44 3.87 -1.34
CA VAL A 155 3.27 3.11 -1.79
C VAL A 155 2.85 3.58 -3.19
N SER A 156 3.42 2.93 -4.21
CA SER A 156 2.93 2.97 -5.59
C SER A 156 2.27 1.62 -5.87
N SER A 157 0.99 1.60 -6.18
CA SER A 157 0.23 0.35 -6.23
C SER A 157 -0.68 0.23 -7.44
N LYS A 158 -0.76 -0.99 -7.98
CA LYS A 158 -1.76 -1.38 -8.99
C LYS A 158 -3.15 -1.61 -8.40
N TYR A 159 -3.28 -1.60 -7.06
CA TYR A 159 -4.54 -1.77 -6.34
C TYR A 159 -5.15 -0.42 -6.00
N MET A 160 -6.49 -0.38 -5.86
CA MET A 160 -7.16 0.81 -5.33
C MET A 160 -6.93 0.91 -3.84
N CYS A 161 -6.12 1.89 -3.46
CA CYS A 161 -5.80 2.18 -2.07
C CYS A 161 -6.69 3.31 -1.54
N GLU A 162 -7.23 3.12 -0.36
CA GLU A 162 -8.00 4.11 0.39
C GLU A 162 -7.36 4.29 1.77
N TRP A 163 -6.97 5.54 2.10
CA TRP A 163 -6.17 5.84 3.27
C TRP A 163 -7.03 6.36 4.42
N TYR A 164 -6.85 5.82 5.60
CA TYR A 164 -7.48 6.23 6.85
C TYR A 164 -6.39 6.71 7.80
N VAL A 165 -6.21 8.02 7.90
CA VAL A 165 -5.08 8.64 8.59
C VAL A 165 -5.56 9.32 9.86
N HIS A 166 -5.06 8.86 11.00
CA HIS A 166 -5.31 9.47 12.31
C HIS A 166 -4.06 10.19 12.79
N HIS A 167 -4.05 11.51 12.65
CA HIS A 167 -2.95 12.36 13.13
C HIS A 167 -3.21 12.87 14.53
N HIS A 168 -2.24 12.65 15.42
CA HIS A 168 -2.23 13.16 16.78
C HIS A 168 -1.11 14.18 16.94
N GLY A 169 -1.39 15.32 17.58
CA GLY A 169 -0.39 16.32 17.88
C GLY A 169 -0.67 17.69 17.31
N SER A 170 0.37 18.39 16.88
CA SER A 170 0.27 19.79 16.49
C SER A 170 -0.54 20.02 15.22
N GLU A 171 -1.44 21.00 15.25
CA GLU A 171 -2.12 21.50 14.03
C GLU A 171 -1.15 22.04 12.97
N SER A 172 0.10 22.35 13.34
CA SER A 172 1.10 22.86 12.39
C SER A 172 1.42 21.92 11.24
N LEU A 173 1.20 20.61 11.39
CA LEU A 173 1.45 19.61 10.35
C LEU A 173 0.22 19.32 9.49
N LYS A 174 -0.92 19.92 9.79
CA LYS A 174 -2.18 19.65 9.09
C LYS A 174 -2.12 19.98 7.60
N GLU A 175 -1.52 21.12 7.24
CA GLU A 175 -1.37 21.54 5.85
C GLU A 175 -0.46 20.57 5.08
N ASP A 176 0.68 20.21 5.66
CA ASP A 176 1.65 19.30 5.04
C ASP A 176 1.03 17.90 4.81
N ILE A 177 0.32 17.37 5.81
CA ILE A 177 -0.38 16.08 5.70
C ILE A 177 -1.48 16.19 4.65
N THR A 178 -2.29 17.25 4.67
CA THR A 178 -3.37 17.44 3.67
C THR A 178 -2.80 17.53 2.25
N HIS A 179 -1.68 18.21 2.08
CA HIS A 179 -0.99 18.31 0.79
C HIS A 179 -0.42 16.96 0.32
N LEU A 180 0.18 16.19 1.24
CA LEU A 180 0.72 14.86 0.94
C LEU A 180 -0.35 13.88 0.41
N PHE A 181 -1.58 14.01 0.87
CA PHE A 181 -2.70 13.15 0.46
C PHE A 181 -3.63 13.77 -0.58
N ALA A 182 -3.29 14.94 -1.15
CA ALA A 182 -4.16 15.66 -2.08
C ALA A 182 -4.59 14.85 -3.32
N ASP A 183 -3.75 13.93 -3.76
CA ASP A 183 -3.97 13.07 -4.94
C ASP A 183 -4.39 11.64 -4.58
N LYS A 184 -4.66 11.37 -3.32
CA LYS A 184 -5.02 10.05 -2.83
C LYS A 184 -6.46 10.04 -2.34
N LYS A 185 -7.14 8.92 -2.50
CA LYS A 185 -8.42 8.71 -1.82
C LYS A 185 -8.13 8.54 -0.33
N SER A 186 -8.49 9.54 0.48
CA SER A 186 -8.09 9.57 1.88
C SER A 186 -9.15 10.16 2.80
N HIS A 187 -9.18 9.67 4.03
CA HIS A 187 -9.94 10.17 5.17
C HIS A 187 -8.93 10.63 6.22
N LEU A 188 -8.86 11.93 6.43
CA LEU A 188 -7.87 12.57 7.32
C LEU A 188 -8.54 13.03 8.61
N HIS A 189 -8.14 12.46 9.74
CA HIS A 189 -8.62 12.78 11.07
C HIS A 189 -7.53 13.46 11.88
N PHE A 190 -7.76 14.70 12.27
CA PHE A 190 -6.82 15.48 13.07
C PHE A 190 -7.34 15.59 14.52
N HIS A 191 -6.53 15.10 15.45
CA HIS A 191 -6.87 15.04 16.87
C HIS A 191 -5.98 15.99 17.67
N CYS A 192 -6.60 16.92 18.41
CA CYS A 192 -5.87 17.87 19.29
C CYS A 192 -5.14 17.15 20.43
N GLU A 193 -5.66 15.96 20.83
CA GLU A 193 -5.11 15.15 21.91
C GLU A 193 -4.73 13.76 21.40
N ASN A 194 -3.76 13.13 22.05
CA ASN A 194 -3.39 11.76 21.76
C ASN A 194 -4.48 10.81 22.31
N ARG A 195 -5.31 10.27 21.41
CA ARG A 195 -6.41 9.36 21.73
C ARG A 195 -5.96 7.91 21.99
N GLY A 196 -4.69 7.63 21.76
CA GLY A 196 -4.12 6.30 21.84
C GLY A 196 -4.09 5.55 20.50
N LEU A 197 -3.09 4.68 20.36
CA LEU A 197 -2.82 3.91 19.15
C LEU A 197 -3.94 2.90 18.88
N SER A 198 -4.30 2.09 19.89
CA SER A 198 -5.37 1.09 19.80
C SER A 198 -6.68 1.66 19.30
N LYS A 199 -7.07 2.83 19.83
CA LYS A 199 -8.32 3.49 19.45
C LYS A 199 -8.29 3.93 18.00
N SER A 200 -7.18 4.51 17.55
CA SER A 200 -7.03 4.98 16.19
C SER A 200 -6.95 3.83 15.19
N TRP A 201 -6.30 2.73 15.53
CA TRP A 201 -6.34 1.51 14.74
C TRP A 201 -7.77 0.96 14.63
N ASN A 202 -8.50 0.88 15.74
CA ASN A 202 -9.89 0.40 15.74
C ASN A 202 -10.80 1.27 14.87
N ASP A 203 -10.71 2.60 15.00
CA ASP A 203 -11.50 3.55 14.21
C ASP A 203 -11.17 3.37 12.70
N GLY A 204 -9.89 3.31 12.33
CA GLY A 204 -9.47 3.10 10.93
C GLY A 204 -9.87 1.74 10.36
N ILE A 205 -9.82 0.66 11.16
CA ILE A 205 -10.32 -0.67 10.76
C ILE A 205 -11.82 -0.61 10.48
N ILE A 206 -12.60 0.01 11.38
CA ILE A 206 -14.06 0.18 11.21
C ILE A 206 -14.35 0.93 9.91
N GLU A 207 -13.69 2.05 9.68
CA GLU A 207 -13.87 2.88 8.48
C GLU A 207 -13.51 2.11 7.22
N SER A 208 -12.36 1.42 7.20
CA SER A 208 -11.92 0.61 6.08
C SER A 208 -12.92 -0.47 5.69
N VAL A 209 -13.38 -1.25 6.69
CA VAL A 209 -14.34 -2.34 6.45
C VAL A 209 -15.70 -1.78 5.99
N LYS A 210 -16.20 -0.71 6.60
CA LYS A 210 -17.46 -0.05 6.22
C LYS A 210 -17.43 0.56 4.82
N SER A 211 -16.27 1.04 4.39
CA SER A 211 -16.08 1.53 3.02
C SER A 211 -16.06 0.41 1.98
N GLY A 212 -16.13 -0.85 2.41
CA GLY A 212 -16.14 -2.03 1.55
C GLY A 212 -14.77 -2.33 0.96
N ASN A 213 -13.69 -2.05 1.69
CA ASN A 213 -12.36 -2.53 1.33
C ASN A 213 -12.27 -4.04 1.58
N ASP A 214 -11.71 -4.78 0.64
CA ASP A 214 -11.56 -6.23 0.70
C ASP A 214 -10.39 -6.64 1.60
N ILE A 215 -9.38 -5.78 1.70
CA ILE A 215 -8.18 -5.96 2.50
C ILE A 215 -8.00 -4.71 3.38
N THR A 216 -7.73 -4.91 4.66
CA THR A 216 -7.34 -3.83 5.57
C THR A 216 -5.93 -4.08 6.07
N VAL A 217 -5.04 -3.11 5.84
CA VAL A 217 -3.67 -3.13 6.35
C VAL A 217 -3.44 -1.95 7.29
N ILE A 218 -2.66 -2.20 8.33
CA ILE A 218 -2.25 -1.18 9.30
C ILE A 218 -0.75 -1.01 9.17
N ILE A 219 -0.29 0.23 9.00
CA ILE A 219 1.11 0.53 8.73
C ILE A 219 1.52 1.74 9.58
N ASN A 220 2.63 1.62 10.30
CA ASN A 220 3.20 2.73 11.04
C ASN A 220 3.76 3.80 10.09
N ASP A 221 3.79 5.03 10.54
CA ASP A 221 4.21 6.22 9.80
C ASP A 221 5.72 6.26 9.46
N ASP A 222 6.52 5.39 10.08
CA ASP A 222 7.97 5.23 9.87
C ASP A 222 8.36 3.96 9.10
N VAL A 223 7.41 3.37 8.37
CA VAL A 223 7.65 2.28 7.41
C VAL A 223 7.79 2.83 6.01
N GLU A 224 8.74 2.32 5.23
CA GLU A 224 8.97 2.61 3.83
C GLU A 224 9.05 1.30 3.02
N PHE A 225 8.21 1.14 1.99
CA PHE A 225 8.27 -0.04 1.12
C PHE A 225 9.41 0.05 0.12
N LEU A 226 10.08 -1.08 -0.12
CA LEU A 226 11.16 -1.21 -1.09
C LEU A 226 10.61 -1.59 -2.46
N ARG A 227 10.87 -0.78 -3.48
CA ARG A 227 10.39 -1.01 -4.87
C ARG A 227 8.88 -1.33 -4.91
N GLU A 228 8.51 -2.52 -5.43
CA GLU A 228 7.13 -3.01 -5.53
C GLU A 228 6.67 -3.79 -4.28
N GLY A 229 7.38 -3.65 -3.16
CA GLY A 229 7.17 -4.44 -1.95
C GLY A 229 5.74 -4.38 -1.40
N PHE A 230 5.05 -3.25 -1.55
CA PHE A 230 3.65 -3.15 -1.15
C PHE A 230 2.74 -4.06 -1.98
N ASP A 231 2.83 -4.02 -3.30
CA ASP A 231 2.03 -4.86 -4.20
C ASP A 231 2.33 -6.35 -4.02
N ASP A 232 3.60 -6.69 -3.84
CA ASP A 232 4.05 -8.04 -3.52
C ASP A 232 3.41 -8.56 -2.23
N TRP A 233 3.33 -7.72 -1.21
CA TRP A 233 2.68 -8.07 0.06
C TRP A 233 1.17 -8.22 -0.09
N ILE A 234 0.49 -7.34 -0.84
CA ILE A 234 -0.94 -7.50 -1.14
C ILE A 234 -1.20 -8.82 -1.88
N GLU A 235 -0.34 -9.21 -2.81
CA GLU A 235 -0.46 -10.51 -3.47
C GLU A 235 -0.28 -11.70 -2.50
N PHE A 236 0.59 -11.56 -1.52
CA PHE A 236 0.73 -12.56 -0.45
C PHE A 236 -0.53 -12.65 0.40
N ILE A 237 -1.11 -11.51 0.80
CA ILE A 237 -2.38 -11.46 1.55
C ILE A 237 -3.51 -12.12 0.74
N MET A 238 -3.60 -11.85 -0.56
CA MET A 238 -4.62 -12.45 -1.44
C MET A 238 -4.53 -13.98 -1.53
N ARG A 239 -3.34 -14.55 -1.38
CA ARG A 239 -3.14 -16.01 -1.33
C ARG A 239 -3.62 -16.64 -0.02
N HIS A 240 -3.72 -15.84 1.04
CA HIS A 240 -4.12 -16.25 2.38
C HIS A 240 -5.39 -15.52 2.84
N ARG A 241 -6.43 -15.46 1.99
CA ARG A 241 -7.63 -14.63 2.20
C ARG A 241 -8.34 -14.85 3.54
N ASP A 242 -8.24 -16.07 4.07
CA ASP A 242 -8.89 -16.48 5.33
C ASP A 242 -7.90 -16.44 6.51
N HIS A 243 -7.13 -15.35 6.61
CA HIS A 243 -6.16 -15.17 7.66
C HIS A 243 -6.72 -14.41 8.88
N GLY A 244 -5.98 -14.49 9.98
CA GLY A 244 -6.14 -13.58 11.12
C GLY A 244 -5.22 -12.37 10.96
N LEU A 245 -3.91 -12.61 11.00
CA LEU A 245 -2.89 -11.57 10.84
C LEU A 245 -1.85 -12.00 9.79
N ILE A 246 -1.39 -11.06 8.98
CA ILE A 246 -0.23 -11.25 8.11
C ILE A 246 0.75 -10.12 8.34
N PHE A 247 1.97 -10.50 8.71
CA PHE A 247 3.07 -9.57 8.92
C PHE A 247 3.99 -9.50 7.70
N VAL A 248 4.78 -8.44 7.63
CA VAL A 248 5.81 -8.23 6.60
C VAL A 248 7.20 -8.33 7.20
N THR A 249 8.16 -8.84 6.42
CA THR A 249 9.57 -8.80 6.77
C THR A 249 10.22 -7.56 6.15
N GLY A 250 11.09 -6.90 6.89
CA GLY A 250 11.76 -5.71 6.41
C GLY A 250 13.12 -5.48 7.07
N GLU A 251 13.80 -4.47 6.56
CA GLU A 251 15.08 -3.96 7.05
C GLU A 251 14.87 -3.02 8.22
N GLU A 252 15.72 -3.15 9.23
CA GLU A 252 15.79 -2.25 10.36
C GLU A 252 17.22 -1.73 10.54
N PRO A 253 17.46 -0.45 10.21
CA PRO A 253 18.74 0.19 10.44
C PRO A 253 19.08 0.24 11.94
N GLN A 254 20.30 -0.11 12.30
CA GLN A 254 20.81 -0.06 13.66
C GLN A 254 21.68 1.17 13.87
N ALA A 255 21.85 1.57 15.14
CA ALA A 255 22.67 2.73 15.49
C ALA A 255 24.16 2.60 15.14
N ASP A 256 24.65 1.36 15.01
CA ASP A 256 26.02 1.05 14.60
C ASP A 256 26.25 1.03 13.09
N GLY A 257 25.19 1.37 12.29
CA GLY A 257 25.23 1.37 10.83
C GLY A 257 24.97 0.00 10.20
N THR A 258 24.73 -1.05 10.98
CA THR A 258 24.29 -2.34 10.45
C THR A 258 22.80 -2.36 10.14
N THR A 259 22.36 -3.35 9.39
CA THR A 259 20.93 -3.57 9.09
C THR A 259 20.53 -4.97 9.54
N VAL A 260 19.44 -5.08 10.27
CA VAL A 260 18.86 -6.37 10.67
C VAL A 260 17.59 -6.60 9.85
N VAL A 261 17.47 -7.80 9.28
CA VAL A 261 16.26 -8.24 8.58
C VAL A 261 15.43 -9.09 9.53
N ARG A 262 14.17 -8.71 9.72
CA ARG A 262 13.23 -9.44 10.58
C ARG A 262 11.76 -9.13 10.25
N PRO A 263 10.82 -9.96 10.73
CA PRO A 263 9.40 -9.60 10.71
C PRO A 263 9.15 -8.29 11.45
N HIS A 264 8.32 -7.43 10.86
CA HIS A 264 7.89 -6.18 11.46
C HIS A 264 6.48 -6.33 12.03
N ASP A 265 6.35 -7.10 13.06
CA ASP A 265 5.13 -7.40 13.81
C ASP A 265 4.01 -6.34 13.60
N PHE A 266 3.56 -5.63 14.64
CA PHE A 266 2.52 -4.62 14.53
C PHE A 266 2.97 -3.24 13.99
N ALA A 267 4.17 -3.13 13.42
CA ALA A 267 4.54 -1.95 12.64
C ALA A 267 3.95 -1.98 11.21
N CYS A 268 3.73 -3.18 10.66
CA CYS A 268 3.14 -3.35 9.34
C CYS A 268 2.45 -4.72 9.26
N PHE A 269 1.12 -4.72 9.26
CA PHE A 269 0.34 -5.97 9.30
C PHE A 269 -1.01 -5.84 8.59
N SER A 270 -1.49 -6.97 8.07
CA SER A 270 -2.86 -7.12 7.56
C SER A 270 -3.78 -7.61 8.67
N PHE A 271 -4.97 -7.02 8.75
CA PHE A 271 -6.03 -7.37 9.69
C PHE A 271 -7.12 -8.14 8.95
N GLY A 272 -7.10 -9.46 9.11
CA GLY A 272 -7.94 -10.37 8.33
C GLY A 272 -9.28 -10.72 8.98
N PRO A 273 -10.10 -11.52 8.27
CA PRO A 273 -11.43 -11.92 8.75
C PRO A 273 -11.41 -12.65 10.09
N GLN A 274 -10.48 -13.59 10.31
CA GLN A 274 -10.41 -14.31 11.58
C GLN A 274 -10.06 -13.39 12.76
N ALA A 275 -9.18 -12.40 12.57
CA ALA A 275 -8.88 -11.40 13.60
C ALA A 275 -10.13 -10.60 13.95
N ARG A 276 -10.88 -10.15 12.94
CA ARG A 276 -12.13 -9.41 13.10
C ARG A 276 -13.19 -10.20 13.84
N GLU A 277 -13.41 -11.46 13.46
CA GLU A 277 -14.51 -12.28 13.93
C GLU A 277 -14.25 -12.96 15.28
N LEU A 278 -13.02 -13.39 15.53
CA LEU A 278 -12.68 -14.22 16.68
C LEU A 278 -12.00 -13.44 17.82
N VAL A 279 -11.24 -12.39 17.48
CA VAL A 279 -10.47 -11.59 18.45
C VAL A 279 -11.08 -10.21 18.65
N GLY A 280 -11.57 -9.59 17.57
CA GLY A 280 -12.22 -8.29 17.57
C GLY A 280 -11.22 -7.12 17.66
N ALA A 281 -11.60 -6.07 18.36
CA ALA A 281 -10.87 -4.81 18.48
C ALA A 281 -9.61 -4.93 19.35
N PHE A 282 -8.67 -4.01 19.17
CA PHE A 282 -7.58 -3.76 20.11
C PHE A 282 -8.12 -3.21 21.43
N ASP A 283 -7.48 -3.57 22.54
CA ASP A 283 -7.89 -3.09 23.88
C ASP A 283 -7.47 -1.63 24.07
N GLU A 284 -8.44 -0.74 24.04
CA GLU A 284 -8.21 0.71 24.13
C GLU A 284 -7.79 1.20 25.52
N ARG A 285 -7.69 0.30 26.51
CA ARG A 285 -7.16 0.62 27.84
C ARG A 285 -5.64 0.76 27.87
N PHE A 286 -4.95 0.23 26.84
CA PHE A 286 -3.52 0.48 26.62
C PHE A 286 -3.31 1.85 25.99
N VAL A 287 -3.08 2.87 26.82
CA VAL A 287 -2.99 4.28 26.39
C VAL A 287 -1.63 4.84 26.78
N PRO A 288 -0.98 5.67 25.94
CA PRO A 288 -1.33 5.97 24.55
C PRO A 288 -0.85 4.91 23.55
N ALA A 289 0.13 4.09 23.90
CA ALA A 289 0.73 3.02 23.11
C ALA A 289 1.55 2.10 24.00
N TYR A 290 2.00 0.98 23.44
CA TYR A 290 2.74 -0.15 24.04
C TYR A 290 1.87 -1.13 24.80
N TYR A 291 2.15 -2.42 24.58
CA TYR A 291 1.45 -3.60 25.10
C TYR A 291 0.09 -3.90 24.47
N GLU A 292 -0.48 -3.01 23.64
CA GLU A 292 -1.69 -3.30 22.85
C GLU A 292 -1.47 -4.44 21.86
N ASP A 293 -0.28 -4.48 21.25
CA ASP A 293 0.20 -5.51 20.35
C ASP A 293 0.39 -6.86 21.08
N MET A 294 1.03 -6.84 22.23
CA MET A 294 1.25 -8.02 23.06
C MET A 294 -0.07 -8.59 23.58
N ASP A 295 -1.01 -7.74 24.01
CA ASP A 295 -2.36 -8.15 24.38
C ASP A 295 -3.08 -8.81 23.21
N TYR A 296 -2.96 -8.21 22.01
CA TYR A 296 -3.60 -8.75 20.82
C TYR A 296 -3.03 -10.12 20.45
N ILE A 297 -1.70 -10.32 20.51
CA ILE A 297 -1.06 -11.63 20.27
C ILE A 297 -1.56 -12.68 21.25
N VAL A 298 -1.69 -12.36 22.54
CA VAL A 298 -2.24 -13.30 23.53
C VAL A 298 -3.64 -13.72 23.13
N ARG A 299 -4.53 -12.77 22.85
CA ARG A 299 -5.91 -13.07 22.44
C ARG A 299 -5.99 -13.85 21.13
N ALA A 300 -5.18 -13.46 20.15
CA ALA A 300 -5.07 -14.12 18.86
C ALA A 300 -4.61 -15.59 19.00
N SER A 301 -3.60 -15.83 19.83
CA SER A 301 -3.10 -17.17 20.14
C SER A 301 -4.17 -18.05 20.80
N LEU A 302 -4.94 -17.50 21.72
CA LEU A 302 -6.01 -18.21 22.42
C LEU A 302 -7.21 -18.51 21.51
N CYS A 303 -7.45 -17.69 20.51
CA CYS A 303 -8.44 -17.94 19.46
C CYS A 303 -7.92 -18.88 18.36
N ASN A 304 -6.62 -19.23 18.38
CA ASN A 304 -5.97 -20.06 17.36
C ASN A 304 -6.19 -19.55 15.93
N ILE A 305 -6.10 -18.21 15.75
CA ILE A 305 -6.23 -17.62 14.43
C ILE A 305 -4.99 -17.89 13.56
N SER A 306 -5.19 -17.97 12.26
CA SER A 306 -4.11 -18.17 11.30
C SER A 306 -3.23 -16.92 11.18
N THR A 307 -1.95 -17.06 11.49
CA THR A 307 -0.96 -15.97 11.41
C THR A 307 0.14 -16.36 10.42
N TYR A 308 0.46 -15.45 9.50
CA TYR A 308 1.51 -15.66 8.49
C TYR A 308 2.49 -14.49 8.50
N THR A 309 3.67 -14.74 7.96
CA THR A 309 4.69 -13.72 7.71
C THR A 309 5.18 -13.86 6.27
N ASP A 310 5.19 -12.76 5.52
CA ASP A 310 5.89 -12.73 4.25
C ASP A 310 7.39 -12.59 4.53
N GLU A 311 8.15 -13.65 4.23
CA GLU A 311 9.58 -13.73 4.54
C GLU A 311 10.45 -12.89 3.57
N ARG A 312 9.87 -12.35 2.50
CA ARG A 312 10.60 -11.46 1.59
C ARG A 312 10.86 -10.13 2.28
N THR A 313 12.03 -9.55 2.09
CA THR A 313 12.36 -8.21 2.59
C THR A 313 11.67 -7.17 1.70
N LEU A 314 10.51 -6.69 2.15
CA LEU A 314 9.64 -5.83 1.35
C LEU A 314 9.64 -4.36 1.81
N CYS A 315 10.09 -4.07 3.03
CA CYS A 315 10.06 -2.71 3.57
C CYS A 315 11.29 -2.40 4.43
N ARG A 316 11.43 -1.14 4.79
CA ARG A 316 12.35 -0.64 5.82
C ARG A 316 11.52 0.00 6.93
N HIS A 317 11.91 -0.21 8.19
CA HIS A 317 11.28 0.38 9.35
C HIS A 317 12.31 1.13 10.20
N GLU A 318 12.14 2.44 10.32
CA GLU A 318 12.98 3.27 11.19
C GLU A 318 12.42 3.27 12.62
N ARG A 319 12.74 2.23 13.40
CA ARG A 319 12.27 2.10 14.77
C ARG A 319 12.49 3.35 15.61
N SER A 320 11.43 3.72 16.35
CA SER A 320 11.49 4.76 17.37
C SER A 320 11.88 6.15 16.84
N SER A 321 11.52 6.48 15.62
CA SER A 321 11.69 7.83 15.05
C SER A 321 11.10 8.88 15.98
N THR A 322 9.93 8.63 16.56
CA THR A 322 9.26 9.51 17.55
C THR A 322 10.09 9.73 18.82
N LYS A 323 10.84 8.71 19.29
CA LYS A 323 11.66 8.84 20.52
C LYS A 323 12.97 9.61 20.28
N ARG A 324 13.53 9.50 19.06
CA ARG A 324 14.84 10.10 18.74
C ARG A 324 14.79 11.63 18.65
N HIS A 325 13.62 12.19 18.40
CA HIS A 325 13.49 13.62 18.11
C HIS A 325 12.95 14.46 19.27
N ASN A 326 12.55 13.86 20.42
CA ASN A 326 11.99 14.65 21.52
C ASN A 326 12.21 13.99 22.91
N VAL A 327 13.03 14.62 23.75
CA VAL A 327 13.36 14.15 25.12
C VAL A 327 12.13 14.10 26.02
N GLU A 328 11.23 15.07 25.92
CA GLU A 328 9.98 15.14 26.71
C GLU A 328 9.04 13.98 26.35
N ILE A 329 9.01 13.58 25.08
CA ILE A 329 8.27 12.39 24.63
C ILE A 329 8.92 11.13 25.21
N SER A 330 10.23 11.05 25.29
CA SER A 330 10.95 9.88 25.82
C SER A 330 10.62 9.58 27.28
N GLU A 331 10.52 10.61 28.12
CA GLU A 331 10.14 10.46 29.54
C GLU A 331 8.68 10.04 29.68
N LYS A 332 7.77 10.69 28.96
CA LYS A 332 6.35 10.30 28.91
C LYS A 332 6.15 8.86 28.42
N VAL A 333 6.89 8.46 27.40
CA VAL A 333 6.89 7.09 26.86
C VAL A 333 7.29 6.09 27.93
N SER A 334 8.36 6.33 28.70
CA SER A 334 8.82 5.43 29.76
C SER A 334 7.75 5.26 30.85
N TYR A 335 7.09 6.33 31.25
CA TYR A 335 5.98 6.29 32.21
C TYR A 335 4.81 5.43 31.69
N PHE A 336 4.34 5.68 30.48
CA PHE A 336 3.21 4.92 29.91
C PHE A 336 3.57 3.47 29.62
N TRP A 337 4.81 3.18 29.20
CA TRP A 337 5.28 1.83 29.04
C TRP A 337 5.18 1.04 30.35
N GLN A 338 5.64 1.61 31.46
CA GLN A 338 5.53 0.98 32.78
C GLN A 338 4.06 0.77 33.19
N LYS A 339 3.23 1.78 33.03
CA LYS A 339 1.78 1.72 33.35
C LYS A 339 1.09 0.61 32.56
N ASN A 340 1.33 0.53 31.26
CA ASN A 340 0.72 -0.48 30.40
C ASN A 340 1.29 -1.88 30.67
N ARG A 341 2.57 -1.99 31.04
CA ARG A 341 3.18 -3.23 31.54
C ARG A 341 2.45 -3.74 32.79
N ASP A 342 2.22 -2.87 33.75
CA ASP A 342 1.54 -3.25 35.00
C ASP A 342 0.09 -3.65 34.73
N PHE A 343 -0.58 -2.97 33.79
CA PHE A 343 -1.91 -3.36 33.34
C PHE A 343 -1.89 -4.73 32.62
N MET A 344 -0.89 -5.01 31.76
CA MET A 344 -0.70 -6.30 31.12
C MET A 344 -0.48 -7.41 32.16
N MET A 345 0.36 -7.16 33.17
CA MET A 345 0.59 -8.06 34.31
C MET A 345 -0.72 -8.37 35.08
N MET A 346 -1.51 -7.36 35.33
CA MET A 346 -2.82 -7.50 36.01
C MET A 346 -3.80 -8.30 35.17
N LYS A 347 -3.82 -8.05 33.84
CA LYS A 347 -4.75 -8.69 32.92
C LYS A 347 -4.42 -10.16 32.65
N TRP A 348 -3.13 -10.47 32.45
CA TRP A 348 -2.68 -11.77 31.97
C TRP A 348 -1.71 -12.50 32.92
N GLY A 349 -1.37 -11.94 34.07
CA GLY A 349 -0.41 -12.51 34.99
C GLY A 349 1.06 -12.46 34.51
N SER A 350 1.29 -11.93 33.30
CA SER A 350 2.61 -11.81 32.69
C SER A 350 2.68 -10.58 31.78
N ALA A 351 3.85 -9.94 31.72
CA ALA A 351 4.12 -8.90 30.72
C ALA A 351 4.65 -9.49 29.40
N THR A 352 4.90 -10.80 29.34
CA THR A 352 5.46 -11.49 28.19
C THR A 352 4.45 -12.51 27.65
N PRO A 353 4.00 -12.40 26.39
CA PRO A 353 3.08 -13.38 25.82
C PRO A 353 3.62 -14.80 25.87
N GLY A 354 2.77 -15.76 26.23
CA GLY A 354 3.13 -17.17 26.31
C GLY A 354 3.99 -17.59 27.52
N ALA A 355 4.42 -16.67 28.37
CA ALA A 355 5.31 -16.96 29.51
C ALA A 355 4.57 -17.23 30.84
N GLY A 356 3.25 -17.21 30.86
CA GLY A 356 2.48 -17.33 32.09
C GLY A 356 1.30 -18.27 32.04
N THR A 357 0.90 -18.76 33.20
CA THR A 357 -0.45 -19.27 33.42
C THR A 357 -1.35 -18.04 33.53
N TYR A 358 -2.37 -17.99 32.70
CA TYR A 358 -3.37 -16.93 32.76
C TYR A 358 -4.16 -17.03 34.05
N PRO A 359 -4.04 -16.07 34.99
CA PRO A 359 -4.62 -16.21 36.34
C PRO A 359 -6.14 -16.02 36.35
N HIS A 360 -6.71 -15.57 35.21
CA HIS A 360 -8.14 -15.31 35.10
C HIS A 360 -8.72 -16.16 33.98
N PRO A 361 -9.89 -16.78 34.21
CA PRO A 361 -10.62 -17.52 33.18
C PRO A 361 -11.07 -16.59 32.04
N PHE A 362 -11.27 -17.14 30.85
CA PHE A 362 -11.68 -16.38 29.65
C PHE A 362 -13.06 -15.73 29.76
N ASP A 363 -13.94 -16.23 30.64
CA ASP A 363 -15.23 -15.68 30.89
C ASP A 363 -15.24 -14.49 31.88
N ASP A 364 -14.06 -14.14 32.45
CA ASP A 364 -13.91 -12.92 33.22
C ASP A 364 -13.99 -11.71 32.27
N PRO A 365 -14.93 -10.77 32.50
CA PRO A 365 -15.08 -9.59 31.64
C PRO A 365 -13.80 -8.73 31.53
N LYS A 366 -12.89 -8.80 32.51
CA LYS A 366 -11.61 -8.08 32.49
C LYS A 366 -10.60 -8.69 31.52
N ASN A 367 -10.74 -9.98 31.26
CA ASN A 367 -9.85 -10.77 30.42
C ASN A 367 -10.59 -11.40 29.23
N SER A 368 -11.63 -10.73 28.73
CA SER A 368 -12.34 -11.19 27.54
C SER A 368 -11.37 -11.31 26.37
N VAL A 369 -11.38 -12.48 25.72
CA VAL A 369 -10.59 -12.73 24.53
C VAL A 369 -11.14 -11.93 23.35
N PHE A 370 -12.46 -11.93 23.19
CA PHE A 370 -13.14 -11.14 22.17
C PHE A 370 -13.50 -9.76 22.71
N ILE A 371 -13.01 -8.72 22.05
CA ILE A 371 -13.37 -7.33 22.32
C ILE A 371 -14.19 -6.82 21.13
N PRO A 372 -15.48 -6.50 21.31
CA PRO A 372 -16.28 -6.01 20.20
C PRO A 372 -15.79 -4.63 19.73
N PHE A 373 -15.87 -4.39 18.44
CA PHE A 373 -15.72 -3.04 17.91
C PHE A 373 -16.86 -2.15 18.44
N ARG A 374 -16.59 -0.86 18.57
CA ARG A 374 -17.59 0.12 19.06
C ARG A 374 -18.82 0.22 18.15
N GLU A 375 -18.66 -0.08 16.89
CA GLU A 375 -19.69 -0.12 15.88
C GLU A 375 -19.70 -1.49 15.21
N SER A 376 -20.88 -1.96 14.85
CA SER A 376 -20.99 -3.20 14.07
C SER A 376 -20.33 -3.03 12.72
N ILE A 377 -19.43 -3.93 12.38
CA ILE A 377 -18.78 -4.04 11.07
C ILE A 377 -19.22 -5.35 10.42
N PRO A 378 -19.50 -5.33 9.09
CA PRO A 378 -19.96 -6.51 8.37
C PRO A 378 -18.90 -7.62 8.29
#